data_f5ad7fab77a0c210aeb9463445f9ae6a
#
_entry.id   f5ad7fab77a0c210aeb9463445f9ae6a
#
_cell.length_a   1.000
_cell.length_b   1.000
_cell.length_c   1.000
_cell.angle_alpha   90.00
_cell.angle_beta   90.00
_cell.angle_gamma   90.00
#
_symmetry.space_group_name_H-M   'P 1'
#
loop_
_entity.id
_entity.type
_entity.pdbx_description
1 polymer ?
#
loop_
_entity_poly.entity_id
_entity_poly.type
_entity_poly.pdbx_seq_one_letter_code
_entity_poly.pdbx_strand_id
1 'polypeptide(L)'
;MLAPLRRASPALPPPLALTAPHAFRHAASQRESTRRRVAVNAAANGPPPPEAASPRPSEPEPAGEPRGPSNAAAPSSGAAAPVAASWAAALAGVEVMALDGTRVALTSLWATRRVVVAWTRHFGCLLCRKLTTMLANEKDAFQAAGVTLIIIGPGSIQHAQQFVDQTNFPGEVYADRQRASYEALQFVSGLSTVFSPTAALSVARARMEGFQQDWGLSLQADTVLRAAWQQGGIIVAGPGIDNLLFLHKDKEAGDEPDVRDIIAAARLPLP
;
A
#
# COMPACT_ATOMS: atom_id res chain seq x y z
N MET A 1 16.10 78.93 -13.69
CA MET A 1 16.52 77.89 -12.74
C MET A 1 15.24 77.20 -12.22
N LEU A 2 14.91 76.05 -12.79
CA LEU A 2 13.73 75.28 -12.40
C LEU A 2 14.21 74.08 -11.53
N ALA A 3 13.71 74.00 -10.28
CA ALA A 3 14.01 72.92 -9.36
C ALA A 3 13.23 71.65 -9.73
N PRO A 4 13.78 70.45 -9.60
CA PRO A 4 13.09 69.20 -9.91
C PRO A 4 12.11 68.74 -8.82
N LEU A 5 10.87 68.42 -9.26
CA LEU A 5 9.82 67.81 -8.45
C LEU A 5 10.22 66.40 -8.02
N ARG A 6 10.38 66.15 -6.74
CA ARG A 6 10.51 64.79 -6.17
C ARG A 6 9.14 64.10 -6.20
N ARG A 7 9.07 62.95 -6.93
CA ARG A 7 7.93 62.02 -6.88
C ARG A 7 8.02 61.23 -5.58
N ALA A 8 6.98 61.29 -4.77
CA ALA A 8 6.83 60.40 -3.62
C ALA A 8 6.41 58.98 -4.08
N SER A 9 7.10 57.97 -3.64
CA SER A 9 6.74 56.57 -3.82
C SER A 9 5.57 56.19 -2.92
N PRO A 10 4.55 55.42 -3.37
CA PRO A 10 3.49 54.96 -2.50
C PRO A 10 3.98 53.86 -1.54
N ALA A 11 3.61 54.03 -0.27
CA ALA A 11 3.90 53.06 0.79
C ALA A 11 3.15 51.74 0.54
N LEU A 12 3.85 50.62 0.74
CA LEU A 12 3.25 49.26 0.70
C LEU A 12 2.30 49.08 1.90
N PRO A 13 1.14 48.42 1.68
CA PRO A 13 0.22 48.09 2.77
C PRO A 13 0.83 47.02 3.70
N PRO A 14 0.46 47.00 5.00
CA PRO A 14 0.94 46.01 5.95
C PRO A 14 0.42 44.60 5.62
N PRO A 15 1.15 43.52 6.00
CA PRO A 15 0.73 42.15 5.75
C PRO A 15 -0.55 41.82 6.54
N LEU A 16 -1.52 41.24 5.84
CA LEU A 16 -2.75 40.70 6.44
C LEU A 16 -2.39 39.56 7.42
N ALA A 17 -2.79 39.74 8.68
CA ALA A 17 -2.72 38.70 9.69
C ALA A 17 -3.63 37.53 9.27
N LEU A 18 -3.03 36.36 9.01
CA LEU A 18 -3.75 35.10 8.82
C LEU A 18 -4.34 34.65 10.16
N THR A 19 -5.62 34.92 10.37
CA THR A 19 -6.40 34.29 11.44
C THR A 19 -6.64 32.82 11.06
N ALA A 20 -6.07 31.89 11.82
CA ALA A 20 -6.29 30.46 11.66
C ALA A 20 -7.79 30.12 11.86
N PRO A 21 -8.38 29.27 11.02
CA PRO A 21 -9.78 28.92 11.14
C PRO A 21 -10.05 28.07 12.39
N HIS A 22 -11.11 28.39 13.11
CA HIS A 22 -11.61 27.77 14.35
C HIS A 22 -11.98 26.27 14.24
N ALA A 23 -11.79 25.63 13.10
CA ALA A 23 -12.18 24.25 12.83
C ALA A 23 -11.27 23.18 13.49
N PHE A 24 -10.05 23.53 13.92
CA PHE A 24 -9.10 22.55 14.45
C PHE A 24 -9.33 22.14 15.93
N ARG A 25 -10.09 22.90 16.70
CA ARG A 25 -10.35 22.58 18.12
C ARG A 25 -11.47 21.56 18.35
N HIS A 26 -12.43 21.44 17.43
CA HIS A 26 -13.53 20.46 17.56
C HIS A 26 -13.12 19.03 17.20
N ALA A 27 -12.13 18.84 16.30
CA ALA A 27 -11.71 17.51 15.86
C ALA A 27 -10.91 16.74 16.93
N ALA A 28 -10.17 17.45 17.80
CA ALA A 28 -9.40 16.80 18.87
C ALA A 28 -10.28 16.24 20.00
N SER A 29 -11.35 16.94 20.35
CA SER A 29 -12.30 16.51 21.39
C SER A 29 -13.12 15.27 20.99
N GLN A 30 -13.50 15.15 19.73
CA GLN A 30 -14.22 13.97 19.24
C GLN A 30 -13.36 12.70 19.15
N ARG A 31 -12.05 12.87 18.90
CA ARG A 31 -11.09 11.73 18.82
C ARG A 31 -10.86 11.08 20.18
N GLU A 32 -10.85 11.86 21.26
CA GLU A 32 -10.66 11.33 22.61
C GLU A 32 -11.89 10.59 23.16
N SER A 33 -13.09 11.05 22.82
CA SER A 33 -14.34 10.37 23.17
C SER A 33 -14.51 9.04 22.45
N THR A 34 -14.09 8.95 21.18
CA THR A 34 -14.16 7.71 20.39
C THR A 34 -13.15 6.68 20.88
N ARG A 35 -11.93 7.09 21.24
CA ARG A 35 -10.93 6.20 21.84
C ARG A 35 -11.36 5.62 23.19
N ARG A 36 -12.05 6.40 24.04
CA ARG A 36 -12.59 5.90 25.31
C ARG A 36 -13.73 4.90 25.11
N ARG A 37 -14.62 5.09 24.12
CA ARG A 37 -15.70 4.15 23.83
C ARG A 37 -15.21 2.82 23.28
N VAL A 38 -14.16 2.81 22.44
CA VAL A 38 -13.56 1.57 21.91
C VAL A 38 -12.83 0.80 23.01
N ALA A 39 -12.13 1.46 23.93
CA ALA A 39 -11.44 0.81 25.03
C ALA A 39 -12.40 0.17 26.06
N VAL A 40 -13.55 0.78 26.31
CA VAL A 40 -14.56 0.23 27.27
C VAL A 40 -15.29 -0.97 26.69
N ASN A 41 -15.55 -1.01 25.37
CA ASN A 41 -16.20 -2.17 24.73
C ASN A 41 -15.26 -3.37 24.53
N ALA A 42 -13.95 -3.17 24.46
CA ALA A 42 -12.98 -4.27 24.36
C ALA A 42 -12.81 -5.03 25.70
N ALA A 43 -13.10 -4.39 26.84
CA ALA A 43 -12.99 -5.00 28.16
C ALA A 43 -14.20 -5.85 28.56
N ALA A 44 -15.34 -5.72 27.86
CA ALA A 44 -16.61 -6.36 28.26
C ALA A 44 -16.91 -7.69 27.53
N ASN A 45 -16.19 -8.06 26.46
CA ASN A 45 -16.51 -9.21 25.61
C ASN A 45 -15.25 -10.05 25.25
N GLY A 46 -14.37 -10.30 26.20
CA GLY A 46 -13.27 -11.26 26.01
C GLY A 46 -13.80 -12.71 26.08
N PRO A 47 -13.29 -13.63 25.23
CA PRO A 47 -13.66 -15.04 25.31
C PRO A 47 -13.16 -15.66 26.62
N PRO A 48 -13.88 -16.69 27.18
CA PRO A 48 -13.44 -17.38 28.36
C PRO A 48 -12.13 -18.13 28.14
N PRO A 49 -11.32 -18.34 29.19
CA PRO A 49 -10.07 -19.07 29.06
C PRO A 49 -10.32 -20.54 28.68
N PRO A 50 -9.41 -21.17 27.92
CA PRO A 50 -9.56 -22.57 27.52
C PRO A 50 -9.39 -23.50 28.72
N GLU A 51 -10.33 -24.46 28.83
CA GLU A 51 -10.34 -25.54 29.80
C GLU A 51 -9.13 -26.48 29.57
N ALA A 52 -8.45 -26.84 30.64
CA ALA A 52 -7.26 -27.68 30.62
C ALA A 52 -7.57 -29.11 30.09
N ALA A 53 -7.04 -29.42 28.92
CA ALA A 53 -7.14 -30.75 28.34
C ALA A 53 -6.16 -31.73 29.02
N SER A 54 -6.71 -32.84 29.49
CA SER A 54 -5.97 -33.99 30.03
C SER A 54 -5.08 -34.66 28.98
N PRO A 55 -3.93 -35.22 29.38
CA PRO A 55 -3.00 -35.81 28.45
C PRO A 55 -3.49 -37.13 27.83
N ARG A 56 -3.36 -37.28 26.52
CA ARG A 56 -3.59 -38.55 25.81
C ARG A 56 -2.33 -39.42 25.89
N PRO A 57 -2.51 -40.75 25.92
CA PRO A 57 -1.38 -41.68 25.94
C PRO A 57 -0.60 -41.72 24.62
N SER A 58 0.70 -41.89 24.71
CA SER A 58 1.66 -41.99 23.62
C SER A 58 1.52 -43.29 22.84
N GLU A 59 1.40 -43.22 21.52
CA GLU A 59 1.60 -44.35 20.61
C GLU A 59 3.09 -44.51 20.24
N PRO A 60 3.58 -45.77 19.98
CA PRO A 60 5.00 -46.02 19.74
C PRO A 60 5.45 -45.66 18.33
N GLU A 61 6.64 -45.07 18.23
CA GLU A 61 7.35 -44.76 16.96
C GLU A 61 7.70 -46.01 16.16
N PRO A 62 7.61 -45.98 14.81
CA PRO A 62 8.24 -47.00 13.97
C PRO A 62 9.73 -46.68 13.71
N ALA A 63 10.55 -47.75 13.76
CA ALA A 63 12.01 -47.77 13.61
C ALA A 63 12.52 -47.17 12.28
N GLY A 64 13.67 -46.48 12.37
CA GLY A 64 14.28 -45.72 11.30
C GLY A 64 14.88 -46.55 10.16
N GLU A 65 14.83 -46.00 8.97
CA GLU A 65 15.65 -46.41 7.82
C GLU A 65 16.92 -45.55 7.70
N PRO A 66 18.02 -46.07 7.16
CA PRO A 66 19.32 -45.41 7.15
C PRO A 66 19.42 -44.33 6.07
N ARG A 67 19.82 -43.12 6.47
CA ARG A 67 20.10 -42.00 5.57
C ARG A 67 21.38 -42.23 4.75
N GLY A 68 21.24 -42.22 3.43
CA GLY A 68 22.36 -42.08 2.51
C GLY A 68 22.96 -40.65 2.54
N PRO A 69 24.18 -40.44 2.03
CA PRO A 69 24.91 -39.20 2.18
C PRO A 69 24.26 -38.05 1.36
N SER A 70 23.93 -36.98 2.07
CA SER A 70 23.47 -35.73 1.49
C SER A 70 24.60 -35.02 0.76
N ASN A 71 24.52 -34.92 -0.55
CA ASN A 71 25.31 -33.99 -1.36
C ASN A 71 24.87 -32.58 -1.04
N ALA A 72 25.66 -31.86 -0.25
CA ALA A 72 25.53 -30.42 -0.08
C ALA A 72 25.96 -29.72 -1.38
N ALA A 73 25.01 -29.39 -2.23
CA ALA A 73 25.22 -28.44 -3.32
C ALA A 73 25.29 -27.04 -2.72
N ALA A 74 26.44 -26.39 -2.89
CA ALA A 74 26.62 -24.97 -2.58
C ALA A 74 25.60 -24.13 -3.36
N PRO A 75 25.07 -23.03 -2.79
CA PRO A 75 24.20 -22.15 -3.55
C PRO A 75 25.01 -21.48 -4.67
N SER A 76 24.68 -21.84 -5.90
CA SER A 76 25.19 -21.15 -7.07
C SER A 76 24.70 -19.71 -7.00
N SER A 77 25.64 -18.77 -6.92
CA SER A 77 25.41 -17.34 -7.13
C SER A 77 24.98 -17.11 -8.58
N GLY A 78 23.71 -17.35 -8.86
CA GLY A 78 23.09 -17.09 -10.17
C GLY A 78 22.70 -15.62 -10.28
N ALA A 79 23.47 -14.93 -11.07
CA ALA A 79 23.23 -13.68 -11.78
C ALA A 79 21.80 -13.08 -11.63
N ALA A 80 21.64 -12.11 -10.72
CA ALA A 80 20.44 -11.28 -10.61
C ALA A 80 20.38 -10.17 -11.66
N ALA A 81 21.37 -10.05 -12.54
CA ALA A 81 21.52 -8.96 -13.49
C ALA A 81 20.54 -8.89 -14.67
N PRO A 82 20.01 -9.98 -15.27
CA PRO A 82 19.14 -9.84 -16.44
C PRO A 82 17.67 -9.53 -16.11
N VAL A 83 17.21 -9.78 -14.88
CA VAL A 83 15.80 -9.53 -14.51
C VAL A 83 15.54 -8.04 -14.21
N ALA A 84 16.50 -7.34 -13.62
CA ALA A 84 16.36 -5.93 -13.27
C ALA A 84 16.25 -5.03 -14.49
N ALA A 85 17.07 -5.24 -15.53
CA ALA A 85 17.05 -4.44 -16.75
C ALA A 85 15.74 -4.58 -17.55
N SER A 86 15.05 -5.71 -17.45
CA SER A 86 13.81 -5.95 -18.19
C SER A 86 12.59 -5.29 -17.57
N TRP A 87 12.47 -5.22 -16.23
CA TRP A 87 11.28 -4.64 -15.59
C TRP A 87 11.26 -3.11 -15.67
N ALA A 88 12.39 -2.45 -15.46
CA ALA A 88 12.48 -1.00 -15.59
C ALA A 88 12.22 -0.55 -17.05
N ALA A 89 12.71 -1.32 -18.03
CA ALA A 89 12.43 -1.08 -19.44
C ALA A 89 10.94 -1.23 -19.76
N ALA A 90 10.26 -2.20 -19.18
CA ALA A 90 8.81 -2.38 -19.35
C ALA A 90 7.99 -1.20 -18.79
N LEU A 91 8.51 -0.50 -17.79
CA LEU A 91 7.88 0.67 -17.15
C LEU A 91 8.29 2.00 -17.80
N ALA A 92 9.21 1.98 -18.77
CA ALA A 92 9.65 3.19 -19.47
C ALA A 92 8.44 3.84 -20.19
N GLY A 93 8.24 5.13 -19.93
CA GLY A 93 7.13 5.88 -20.52
C GLY A 93 5.76 5.67 -19.87
N VAL A 94 5.65 4.81 -18.84
CA VAL A 94 4.43 4.68 -18.07
C VAL A 94 4.26 5.88 -17.14
N GLU A 95 3.08 6.51 -17.18
CA GLU A 95 2.73 7.64 -16.34
C GLU A 95 1.54 7.30 -15.43
N VAL A 96 1.56 7.88 -14.23
CA VAL A 96 0.45 7.88 -13.27
C VAL A 96 0.04 9.31 -12.96
N MET A 97 -1.16 9.50 -12.41
CA MET A 97 -1.71 10.81 -12.08
C MET A 97 -1.64 11.05 -10.59
N ALA A 98 -1.01 12.13 -10.17
CA ALA A 98 -1.09 12.63 -8.81
C ALA A 98 -2.49 13.23 -8.53
N LEU A 99 -2.82 13.45 -7.25
CA LEU A 99 -4.14 13.96 -6.85
C LEU A 99 -4.42 15.39 -7.34
N ASP A 100 -3.37 16.17 -7.58
CA ASP A 100 -3.47 17.53 -8.16
C ASP A 100 -3.63 17.54 -9.68
N GLY A 101 -3.64 16.37 -10.33
CA GLY A 101 -3.75 16.23 -11.78
C GLY A 101 -2.41 16.21 -12.52
N THR A 102 -1.29 16.33 -11.82
CA THR A 102 0.04 16.24 -12.42
C THR A 102 0.31 14.82 -12.93
N ARG A 103 0.83 14.71 -14.15
CA ARG A 103 1.35 13.45 -14.70
C ARG A 103 2.75 13.21 -14.16
N VAL A 104 2.98 12.01 -13.66
CA VAL A 104 4.24 11.61 -13.05
C VAL A 104 4.73 10.35 -13.74
N ALA A 105 5.96 10.36 -14.27
CA ALA A 105 6.59 9.17 -14.80
C ALA A 105 6.73 8.14 -13.68
N LEU A 106 6.22 6.93 -13.88
CA LEU A 106 6.14 5.91 -12.82
C LEU A 106 7.51 5.62 -12.19
N THR A 107 8.55 5.45 -13.00
CA THR A 107 9.91 5.15 -12.52
C THR A 107 10.55 6.31 -11.74
N SER A 108 10.08 7.54 -11.93
CA SER A 108 10.58 8.69 -11.17
C SER A 108 10.21 8.64 -9.69
N LEU A 109 9.19 7.87 -9.31
CA LEU A 109 8.75 7.72 -7.93
C LEU A 109 9.83 7.12 -7.02
N TRP A 110 10.74 6.32 -7.59
CA TRP A 110 11.85 5.68 -6.87
C TRP A 110 13.25 6.02 -7.43
N ALA A 111 13.34 6.96 -8.36
CA ALA A 111 14.64 7.33 -8.94
C ALA A 111 15.64 7.82 -7.90
N THR A 112 15.19 8.58 -6.90
CA THR A 112 16.07 9.22 -5.88
C THR A 112 15.79 8.79 -4.44
N ARG A 113 14.76 7.98 -4.22
CA ARG A 113 14.33 7.55 -2.87
C ARG A 113 13.90 6.09 -2.89
N ARG A 114 13.93 5.45 -1.72
CA ARG A 114 13.38 4.11 -1.55
C ARG A 114 11.87 4.20 -1.34
N VAL A 115 11.14 3.31 -1.99
CA VAL A 115 9.68 3.27 -1.91
C VAL A 115 9.16 1.86 -1.70
N VAL A 116 8.00 1.74 -1.07
CA VAL A 116 7.09 0.62 -1.21
C VAL A 116 5.94 1.10 -2.08
N VAL A 117 5.71 0.47 -3.23
CA VAL A 117 4.57 0.77 -4.08
C VAL A 117 3.63 -0.42 -4.10
N ALA A 118 2.38 -0.22 -3.68
CA ALA A 118 1.34 -1.22 -3.73
C ALA A 118 0.28 -0.84 -4.78
N TRP A 119 0.06 -1.73 -5.74
CA TRP A 119 -1.01 -1.60 -6.74
C TRP A 119 -2.27 -2.25 -6.19
N THR A 120 -3.32 -1.47 -6.05
CA THR A 120 -4.62 -1.97 -5.58
C THR A 120 -5.43 -2.54 -6.74
N ARG A 121 -6.28 -3.53 -6.47
CA ARG A 121 -7.24 -4.03 -7.46
C ARG A 121 -8.19 -2.92 -7.94
N HIS A 122 -8.73 -2.17 -7.00
CA HIS A 122 -9.46 -0.91 -7.18
C HIS A 122 -9.63 -0.22 -5.81
N PHE A 123 -9.91 1.08 -5.82
CA PHE A 123 -9.98 1.89 -4.59
C PHE A 123 -11.11 1.50 -3.61
N GLY A 124 -12.17 0.82 -4.08
CA GLY A 124 -13.25 0.34 -3.22
C GLY A 124 -13.04 -1.08 -2.65
N CYS A 125 -11.97 -1.79 -3.05
CA CYS A 125 -11.74 -3.18 -2.65
C CYS A 125 -11.45 -3.31 -1.15
N LEU A 126 -12.20 -4.19 -0.47
CA LEU A 126 -12.04 -4.49 0.96
C LEU A 126 -10.63 -4.98 1.30
N LEU A 127 -10.07 -5.92 0.52
CA LEU A 127 -8.73 -6.47 0.75
C LEU A 127 -7.65 -5.42 0.54
N CYS A 128 -7.77 -4.59 -0.50
CA CYS A 128 -6.85 -3.48 -0.74
C CYS A 128 -6.87 -2.45 0.39
N ARG A 129 -8.05 -2.17 0.96
CA ARG A 129 -8.18 -1.27 2.13
C ARG A 129 -7.55 -1.88 3.37
N LYS A 130 -7.67 -3.22 3.56
CA LYS A 130 -6.96 -3.95 4.61
C LYS A 130 -5.45 -3.79 4.44
N LEU A 131 -4.90 -4.10 3.27
CA LEU A 131 -3.46 -3.93 2.97
C LEU A 131 -3.00 -2.49 3.23
N THR A 132 -3.76 -1.48 2.76
CA THR A 132 -3.45 -0.08 3.00
C THR A 132 -3.37 0.25 4.50
N THR A 133 -4.29 -0.29 5.30
CA THR A 133 -4.28 -0.12 6.76
C THR A 133 -3.08 -0.82 7.40
N MET A 134 -2.72 -2.02 6.93
CA MET A 134 -1.54 -2.73 7.43
C MET A 134 -0.26 -1.95 7.14
N LEU A 135 -0.08 -1.42 5.94
CA LEU A 135 1.05 -0.56 5.60
C LEU A 135 1.06 0.75 6.42
N ALA A 136 -0.11 1.36 6.62
CA ALA A 136 -0.25 2.58 7.41
C ALA A 136 0.08 2.37 8.89
N ASN A 137 -0.24 1.21 9.46
CA ASN A 137 0.10 0.87 10.84
C ASN A 137 1.61 0.76 11.07
N GLU A 138 2.36 0.37 10.03
CA GLU A 138 3.83 0.23 10.06
C GLU A 138 4.57 1.48 9.55
N LYS A 139 3.87 2.60 9.39
CA LYS A 139 4.44 3.84 8.84
C LYS A 139 5.73 4.28 9.54
N ASP A 140 5.79 4.13 10.87
CA ASP A 140 6.95 4.56 11.66
C ASP A 140 8.18 3.68 11.35
N ALA A 141 7.98 2.38 11.11
CA ALA A 141 9.04 1.46 10.69
C ALA A 141 9.56 1.79 9.29
N PHE A 142 8.66 2.09 8.35
CA PHE A 142 9.04 2.51 7.00
C PHE A 142 9.75 3.86 7.01
N GLN A 143 9.24 4.83 7.76
CA GLN A 143 9.87 6.14 7.91
C GLN A 143 11.27 6.05 8.54
N ALA A 144 11.45 5.22 9.57
CA ALA A 144 12.76 4.98 10.19
C ALA A 144 13.76 4.33 9.21
N ALA A 145 13.27 3.57 8.22
CA ALA A 145 14.07 3.00 7.13
C ALA A 145 14.28 3.97 5.95
N GLY A 146 13.77 5.20 6.01
CA GLY A 146 13.83 6.17 4.91
C GLY A 146 12.98 5.79 3.70
N VAL A 147 11.89 5.05 3.91
CA VAL A 147 11.04 4.49 2.86
C VAL A 147 9.73 5.28 2.75
N THR A 148 9.37 5.66 1.54
CA THR A 148 8.07 6.30 1.24
C THR A 148 7.04 5.23 0.85
N LEU A 149 5.85 5.29 1.43
CA LEU A 149 4.72 4.43 1.09
C LEU A 149 3.91 5.06 -0.06
N ILE A 150 3.61 4.27 -1.08
CA ILE A 150 2.86 4.71 -2.26
C ILE A 150 1.77 3.68 -2.58
N ILE A 151 0.56 4.17 -2.85
CA ILE A 151 -0.55 3.38 -3.39
C ILE A 151 -0.83 3.84 -4.82
N ILE A 152 -0.97 2.90 -5.73
CA ILE A 152 -1.45 3.15 -7.10
C ILE A 152 -2.73 2.36 -7.30
N GLY A 153 -3.77 3.01 -7.79
CA GLY A 153 -5.04 2.36 -8.07
C GLY A 153 -5.58 2.67 -9.47
N PRO A 154 -6.28 1.71 -10.10
CA PRO A 154 -6.98 1.97 -11.36
C PRO A 154 -8.20 2.83 -11.09
N GLY A 155 -8.41 3.84 -11.90
CA GLY A 155 -9.56 4.74 -11.79
C GLY A 155 -9.18 6.20 -11.93
N SER A 156 -10.13 7.08 -11.62
CA SER A 156 -9.93 8.52 -11.73
C SER A 156 -9.23 9.12 -10.50
N ILE A 157 -8.74 10.36 -10.65
CA ILE A 157 -8.21 11.14 -9.53
C ILE A 157 -9.27 11.30 -8.43
N GLN A 158 -10.55 11.47 -8.79
CA GLN A 158 -11.64 11.59 -7.83
C GLN A 158 -11.79 10.32 -6.98
N HIS A 159 -11.64 9.13 -7.58
CA HIS A 159 -11.65 7.86 -6.84
C HIS A 159 -10.45 7.75 -5.90
N ALA A 160 -9.28 8.18 -6.35
CA ALA A 160 -8.07 8.22 -5.53
C ALA A 160 -8.21 9.19 -4.35
N GLN A 161 -8.80 10.37 -4.57
CA GLN A 161 -9.09 11.34 -3.52
C GLN A 161 -10.07 10.79 -2.48
N GLN A 162 -11.20 10.20 -2.91
CA GLN A 162 -12.15 9.57 -2.01
C GLN A 162 -11.53 8.45 -1.17
N PHE A 163 -10.62 7.67 -1.79
CA PHE A 163 -9.87 6.64 -1.08
C PHE A 163 -8.98 7.24 0.03
N VAL A 164 -8.24 8.30 -0.27
CA VAL A 164 -7.42 9.02 0.73
C VAL A 164 -8.27 9.55 1.87
N ASP A 165 -9.37 10.23 1.55
CA ASP A 165 -10.28 10.83 2.54
C ASP A 165 -10.87 9.78 3.49
N GLN A 166 -11.14 8.57 2.98
CA GLN A 166 -11.72 7.47 3.75
C GLN A 166 -10.70 6.65 4.54
N THR A 167 -9.49 6.47 4.00
CA THR A 167 -8.46 5.63 4.61
C THR A 167 -7.50 6.42 5.50
N ASN A 168 -7.41 7.73 5.32
CA ASN A 168 -6.39 8.60 5.93
C ASN A 168 -4.97 8.02 5.73
N PHE A 169 -4.70 7.45 4.56
CA PHE A 169 -3.40 6.85 4.26
C PHE A 169 -2.29 7.89 4.39
N PRO A 170 -1.20 7.59 5.13
CA PRO A 170 -0.16 8.58 5.41
C PRO A 170 0.87 8.75 4.30
N GLY A 171 0.79 7.95 3.23
CA GLY A 171 1.68 7.97 2.07
C GLY A 171 1.09 8.71 0.88
N GLU A 172 1.71 8.51 -0.27
CA GLU A 172 1.30 9.10 -1.54
C GLU A 172 0.30 8.18 -2.25
N VAL A 173 -0.68 8.75 -2.96
CA VAL A 173 -1.67 7.99 -3.74
C VAL A 173 -1.71 8.53 -5.16
N TYR A 174 -1.67 7.62 -6.12
CA TYR A 174 -1.72 7.92 -7.54
C TYR A 174 -2.83 7.14 -8.23
N ALA A 175 -3.40 7.75 -9.28
CA ALA A 175 -4.40 7.12 -10.13
C ALA A 175 -3.75 6.65 -11.44
N ASP A 176 -3.94 5.38 -11.81
CA ASP A 176 -3.60 4.84 -13.13
C ASP A 176 -4.88 4.48 -13.87
N ARG A 177 -5.53 5.49 -14.45
CA ARG A 177 -6.82 5.33 -15.12
C ARG A 177 -6.76 4.37 -16.30
N GLN A 178 -5.63 4.34 -17.00
CA GLN A 178 -5.45 3.50 -18.20
C GLN A 178 -4.93 2.10 -17.85
N ARG A 179 -4.52 1.87 -16.60
CA ARG A 179 -3.87 0.64 -16.12
C ARG A 179 -2.57 0.31 -16.85
N ALA A 180 -1.90 1.33 -17.37
CA ALA A 180 -0.67 1.15 -18.12
C ALA A 180 0.43 0.50 -17.26
N SER A 181 0.50 0.82 -15.96
CA SER A 181 1.43 0.16 -15.03
C SER A 181 1.06 -1.30 -14.75
N TYR A 182 -0.23 -1.63 -14.71
CA TYR A 182 -0.71 -3.01 -14.51
C TYR A 182 -0.38 -3.90 -15.69
N GLU A 183 -0.55 -3.38 -16.91
CA GLU A 183 -0.22 -4.07 -18.15
C GLU A 183 1.29 -4.26 -18.29
N ALA A 184 2.07 -3.21 -18.04
CA ALA A 184 3.53 -3.26 -18.09
C ALA A 184 4.13 -4.24 -17.06
N LEU A 185 3.55 -4.31 -15.85
CA LEU A 185 3.94 -5.28 -14.81
C LEU A 185 3.32 -6.66 -15.03
N GLN A 186 2.43 -6.81 -16.02
CA GLN A 186 1.76 -8.09 -16.32
C GLN A 186 1.01 -8.66 -15.11
N PHE A 187 0.29 -7.81 -14.38
CA PHE A 187 -0.58 -8.29 -13.32
C PHE A 187 -1.74 -9.09 -13.90
N VAL A 188 -2.03 -10.23 -13.28
CA VAL A 188 -3.09 -11.11 -13.76
C VAL A 188 -4.48 -10.48 -13.62
N SER A 189 -5.37 -10.84 -14.52
CA SER A 189 -6.76 -10.42 -14.52
C SER A 189 -7.65 -11.60 -14.90
N GLY A 190 -8.81 -11.72 -14.25
CA GLY A 190 -9.76 -12.77 -14.58
C GLY A 190 -10.75 -13.05 -13.46
N LEU A 191 -11.91 -13.62 -13.84
CA LEU A 191 -12.94 -14.01 -12.88
C LEU A 191 -12.44 -15.04 -11.86
N SER A 192 -11.65 -16.02 -12.31
CA SER A 192 -11.12 -17.09 -11.46
C SER A 192 -10.18 -16.56 -10.36
N THR A 193 -9.49 -15.44 -10.61
CA THR A 193 -8.59 -14.85 -9.61
C THR A 193 -9.32 -14.07 -8.52
N VAL A 194 -10.61 -13.80 -8.71
CA VAL A 194 -11.48 -13.10 -7.75
C VAL A 194 -12.39 -14.06 -7.00
N PHE A 195 -12.87 -15.11 -7.69
CA PHE A 195 -13.82 -16.08 -7.16
C PHE A 195 -13.16 -17.43 -6.87
N SER A 196 -11.98 -17.43 -6.25
CA SER A 196 -11.38 -18.64 -5.72
C SER A 196 -11.86 -18.93 -4.28
N PRO A 197 -11.80 -20.17 -3.80
CA PRO A 197 -12.10 -20.50 -2.39
C PRO A 197 -11.19 -19.74 -1.41
N THR A 198 -9.93 -19.56 -1.76
CA THR A 198 -8.93 -18.81 -0.97
C THR A 198 -9.28 -17.32 -0.91
N ALA A 199 -9.67 -16.72 -2.02
CA ALA A 199 -10.14 -15.33 -2.07
C ALA A 199 -11.40 -15.15 -1.19
N ALA A 200 -12.36 -16.08 -1.27
CA ALA A 200 -13.55 -16.05 -0.42
C ALA A 200 -13.21 -16.10 1.08
N LEU A 201 -12.26 -16.96 1.47
CA LEU A 201 -11.78 -17.05 2.85
C LEU A 201 -11.08 -15.76 3.28
N SER A 202 -10.23 -15.17 2.43
CA SER A 202 -9.55 -13.90 2.70
C SER A 202 -10.54 -12.75 2.91
N VAL A 203 -11.59 -12.68 2.07
CA VAL A 203 -12.68 -11.71 2.22
C VAL A 203 -13.44 -11.94 3.54
N ALA A 204 -13.77 -13.20 3.89
CA ALA A 204 -14.45 -13.53 5.13
C ALA A 204 -13.62 -13.10 6.34
N ARG A 205 -12.33 -13.42 6.38
CA ARG A 205 -11.41 -13.01 7.44
C ARG A 205 -11.34 -11.50 7.58
N ALA A 206 -11.13 -10.78 6.47
CA ALA A 206 -11.05 -9.33 6.49
C ALA A 206 -12.37 -8.69 6.98
N ARG A 207 -13.53 -9.27 6.66
CA ARG A 207 -14.82 -8.84 7.22
C ARG A 207 -14.91 -9.04 8.73
N MET A 208 -14.43 -10.19 9.24
CA MET A 208 -14.37 -10.46 10.67
C MET A 208 -13.43 -9.47 11.39
N GLU A 209 -12.38 -9.00 10.74
CA GLU A 209 -11.49 -7.96 11.22
C GLU A 209 -12.09 -6.55 11.14
N GLY A 210 -13.33 -6.40 10.65
CA GLY A 210 -14.05 -5.12 10.56
C GLY A 210 -13.88 -4.34 9.26
N PHE A 211 -13.15 -4.88 8.28
CA PHE A 211 -13.00 -4.23 6.98
C PHE A 211 -14.28 -4.36 6.15
N GLN A 212 -14.59 -3.33 5.38
CA GLN A 212 -15.78 -3.28 4.54
C GLN A 212 -15.45 -2.91 3.10
N GLN A 213 -16.23 -3.48 2.18
CA GLN A 213 -16.22 -3.10 0.78
C GLN A 213 -16.86 -1.72 0.63
N ASP A 214 -16.20 -0.83 -0.06
CA ASP A 214 -16.82 0.42 -0.51
C ASP A 214 -17.59 0.16 -1.81
N TRP A 215 -18.89 -0.02 -1.68
CA TRP A 215 -19.75 -0.28 -2.82
C TRP A 215 -19.90 0.94 -3.73
N GLY A 216 -19.78 2.16 -3.16
CA GLY A 216 -19.81 3.40 -3.94
C GLY A 216 -18.67 3.47 -4.95
N LEU A 217 -17.45 3.18 -4.54
CA LEU A 217 -16.28 3.12 -5.42
C LEU A 217 -16.24 1.84 -6.28
N SER A 218 -16.70 0.71 -5.72
CA SER A 218 -16.63 -0.59 -6.41
C SER A 218 -17.61 -0.70 -7.60
N LEU A 219 -18.76 -0.04 -7.52
CA LEU A 219 -19.80 -0.06 -8.54
C LEU A 219 -19.70 1.10 -9.55
N GLN A 220 -18.68 1.95 -9.45
CA GLN A 220 -18.41 2.95 -10.48
C GLN A 220 -18.18 2.28 -11.84
N ALA A 221 -18.72 2.86 -12.90
CA ALA A 221 -18.63 2.30 -14.24
C ALA A 221 -17.18 2.02 -14.67
N ASP A 222 -16.28 2.93 -14.33
CA ASP A 222 -14.83 2.77 -14.58
C ASP A 222 -14.25 1.54 -13.87
N THR A 223 -14.69 1.26 -12.62
CA THR A 223 -14.26 0.10 -11.84
C THR A 223 -14.86 -1.19 -12.43
N VAL A 224 -16.17 -1.21 -12.66
CA VAL A 224 -16.87 -2.41 -13.14
C VAL A 224 -16.39 -2.84 -14.53
N LEU A 225 -16.21 -1.88 -15.44
CA LEU A 225 -15.85 -2.17 -16.83
C LEU A 225 -14.36 -2.48 -17.01
N ARG A 226 -13.49 -1.97 -16.15
CA ARG A 226 -12.04 -1.97 -16.39
C ARG A 226 -11.22 -2.65 -15.32
N ALA A 227 -11.65 -2.62 -14.06
CA ALA A 227 -10.82 -3.01 -12.92
C ALA A 227 -11.40 -4.12 -12.04
N ALA A 228 -12.64 -4.54 -12.25
CA ALA A 228 -13.32 -5.50 -11.36
C ALA A 228 -12.55 -6.82 -11.18
N TRP A 229 -11.84 -7.26 -12.21
CA TRP A 229 -11.13 -8.55 -12.25
C TRP A 229 -9.61 -8.42 -12.18
N GLN A 230 -9.10 -7.20 -12.08
CA GLN A 230 -7.67 -6.90 -12.03
C GLN A 230 -7.09 -7.32 -10.68
N GLN A 231 -5.92 -7.96 -10.68
CA GLN A 231 -5.11 -8.15 -9.50
C GLN A 231 -4.06 -7.04 -9.41
N GLY A 232 -3.44 -6.93 -8.24
CA GLY A 232 -2.39 -5.96 -7.95
C GLY A 232 -1.05 -6.63 -7.67
N GLY A 233 -0.29 -5.98 -6.83
CA GLY A 233 1.01 -6.46 -6.37
C GLY A 233 1.75 -5.38 -5.60
N ILE A 234 2.93 -5.72 -5.12
CA ILE A 234 3.77 -4.83 -4.31
C ILE A 234 5.21 -4.91 -4.80
N ILE A 235 5.87 -3.76 -4.85
CA ILE A 235 7.32 -3.69 -5.00
C ILE A 235 7.95 -2.92 -3.84
N VAL A 236 9.21 -3.24 -3.57
CA VAL A 236 10.16 -2.35 -2.89
C VAL A 236 11.23 -2.00 -3.90
N ALA A 237 11.45 -0.72 -4.14
CA ALA A 237 12.36 -0.24 -5.18
C ALA A 237 13.11 1.03 -4.75
N GLY A 238 14.20 1.32 -5.46
CA GLY A 238 14.98 2.55 -5.34
C GLY A 238 15.90 2.62 -4.10
N PRO A 239 16.68 3.72 -4.00
CA PRO A 239 16.90 4.72 -5.05
C PRO A 239 17.60 4.11 -6.27
N GLY A 240 17.24 4.63 -7.44
CA GLY A 240 17.66 4.13 -8.75
C GLY A 240 16.55 3.37 -9.47
N ILE A 241 16.32 3.71 -10.76
CA ILE A 241 15.17 3.17 -11.52
C ILE A 241 15.24 1.64 -11.70
N ASP A 242 16.44 1.07 -11.77
CA ASP A 242 16.67 -0.36 -11.95
C ASP A 242 16.79 -1.13 -10.62
N ASN A 243 16.77 -0.43 -9.49
CA ASN A 243 16.97 -1.01 -8.19
C ASN A 243 15.65 -1.59 -7.64
N LEU A 244 15.38 -2.85 -7.97
CA LEU A 244 14.24 -3.63 -7.49
C LEU A 244 14.71 -4.54 -6.35
N LEU A 245 14.19 -4.32 -5.14
CA LEU A 245 14.54 -5.07 -3.93
C LEU A 245 13.56 -6.19 -3.62
N PHE A 246 12.29 -5.98 -3.99
CA PHE A 246 11.20 -6.95 -3.77
C PHE A 246 10.14 -6.80 -4.84
N LEU A 247 9.56 -7.89 -5.28
CA LEU A 247 8.42 -7.93 -6.19
C LEU A 247 7.49 -9.08 -5.78
N HIS A 248 6.26 -8.73 -5.49
CA HIS A 248 5.15 -9.68 -5.37
C HIS A 248 4.05 -9.30 -6.35
N LYS A 249 3.57 -10.26 -7.11
CA LYS A 249 2.41 -10.12 -8.00
C LYS A 249 1.30 -11.01 -7.45
N ASP A 250 0.17 -10.42 -7.11
CA ASP A 250 -0.97 -11.17 -6.59
C ASP A 250 -1.49 -12.15 -7.65
N LYS A 251 -1.59 -13.42 -7.31
CA LYS A 251 -2.16 -14.47 -8.18
C LYS A 251 -3.67 -14.48 -8.12
N GLU A 252 -4.21 -14.13 -6.96
CA GLU A 252 -5.64 -14.06 -6.69
C GLU A 252 -5.95 -13.00 -5.62
N ALA A 253 -7.22 -12.72 -5.39
CA ALA A 253 -7.61 -11.75 -4.38
C ALA A 253 -7.28 -12.27 -2.96
N GLY A 254 -6.47 -11.50 -2.24
CA GLY A 254 -6.01 -11.85 -0.90
C GLY A 254 -4.68 -12.60 -0.87
N ASP A 255 -3.94 -12.59 -1.96
CA ASP A 255 -2.57 -13.11 -2.07
C ASP A 255 -1.52 -12.02 -1.75
N GLU A 256 -1.87 -11.09 -0.85
CA GLU A 256 -0.92 -10.07 -0.43
C GLU A 256 0.18 -10.68 0.45
N PRO A 257 1.46 -10.24 0.29
CA PRO A 257 2.57 -10.72 1.12
C PRO A 257 2.44 -10.23 2.58
N ASP A 258 3.10 -10.93 3.50
CA ASP A 258 3.19 -10.45 4.88
C ASP A 258 3.91 -9.08 4.92
N VAL A 259 3.34 -8.14 5.66
CA VAL A 259 3.93 -6.79 5.81
C VAL A 259 5.34 -6.84 6.38
N ARG A 260 5.67 -7.87 7.17
CA ARG A 260 7.02 -8.08 7.72
C ARG A 260 8.03 -8.38 6.63
N ASP A 261 7.65 -9.13 5.60
CA ASP A 261 8.53 -9.41 4.45
C ASP A 261 8.80 -8.13 3.65
N ILE A 262 7.79 -7.28 3.50
CA ILE A 262 7.94 -5.97 2.86
C ILE A 262 8.89 -5.08 3.68
N ILE A 263 8.74 -5.03 5.01
CA ILE A 263 9.62 -4.27 5.91
C ILE A 263 11.05 -4.82 5.84
N ALA A 264 11.22 -6.14 5.86
CA ALA A 264 12.53 -6.75 5.76
C ALA A 264 13.22 -6.40 4.44
N ALA A 265 12.49 -6.48 3.31
CA ALA A 265 12.99 -6.07 2.00
C ALA A 265 13.34 -4.58 1.95
N ALA A 266 12.53 -3.74 2.59
CA ALA A 266 12.74 -2.30 2.63
C ALA A 266 13.99 -1.88 3.45
N ARG A 267 14.50 -2.72 4.32
CA ARG A 267 15.70 -2.47 5.12
C ARG A 267 16.98 -3.01 4.51
N LEU A 268 16.91 -3.75 3.41
CA LEU A 268 18.08 -4.27 2.73
C LEU A 268 19.04 -3.15 2.31
N PRO A 269 20.37 -3.37 2.42
CA PRO A 269 21.34 -2.43 1.86
C PRO A 269 21.12 -2.31 0.34
N LEU A 270 21.46 -1.14 -0.19
CA LEU A 270 21.49 -0.96 -1.65
C LEU A 270 22.54 -1.89 -2.27
N PRO A 271 22.28 -2.48 -3.44
CA PRO A 271 23.26 -3.30 -4.15
C PRO A 271 24.50 -2.53 -4.57
#